data_3b510cb76846e0c6b1668bdb59db9ad5
#
_entry.id   3b510cb76846e0c6b1668bdb59db9ad5
#
_cell.length_a   1.000
_cell.length_b   1.000
_cell.length_c   1.000
_cell.angle_alpha   90.00
_cell.angle_beta   90.00
_cell.angle_gamma   90.00
#
_symmetry.space_group_name_H-M   'P 1'
#
loop_
_entity.id
_entity.type
_entity.pdbx_description
1 polymer ?
#
loop_
_entity_poly.entity_id
_entity_poly.type
_entity_poly.pdbx_seq_one_letter_code
_entity_poly.pdbx_strand_id
1 'polypeptide(L)'
;MIHRCTYIGSLVVLILALVPVTGCSPAIAPFSGCAYELAVDLKVDALRTMERAEEPFSKHEPRVESLQRQMKKAVEFARGRPNNSITTRQWEIMMNPEGHMVGGFLTRWKQDDSLSWGFIREASAQIEAGFDAIIGLESGKIGSK
;
A
#
# COMPACT_ATOMS: atom_id res chain seq x y z
N MET A 1 65.98 15.80 5.50
CA MET A 1 64.79 16.25 4.68
C MET A 1 63.85 15.12 4.28
N ILE A 2 63.90 13.95 4.87
CA ILE A 2 63.18 12.72 4.44
C ILE A 2 61.94 12.39 5.33
N HIS A 3 61.87 12.97 6.55
CA HIS A 3 60.76 12.63 7.50
C HIS A 3 59.43 13.36 7.31
N ARG A 4 59.36 14.38 6.45
CA ARG A 4 58.10 15.12 6.20
C ARG A 4 57.14 14.46 5.19
N CYS A 5 57.62 13.57 4.34
CA CYS A 5 56.80 12.94 3.29
C CYS A 5 56.02 11.73 3.80
N THR A 6 56.47 11.05 4.85
CA THR A 6 55.82 9.84 5.40
C THR A 6 54.54 10.15 6.19
N TYR A 7 54.44 11.30 6.85
CA TYR A 7 53.29 11.67 7.64
C TYR A 7 52.10 12.12 6.78
N ILE A 8 52.34 12.71 5.61
CA ILE A 8 51.27 13.14 4.68
C ILE A 8 50.61 11.92 4.07
N GLY A 9 51.34 10.89 3.70
CA GLY A 9 50.79 9.63 3.19
C GLY A 9 49.94 8.89 4.22
N SER A 10 50.34 8.88 5.49
CA SER A 10 49.58 8.23 6.56
C SER A 10 48.33 8.98 6.94
N LEU A 11 48.31 10.31 6.84
CA LEU A 11 47.11 11.14 7.10
C LEU A 11 46.05 10.98 6.01
N VAL A 12 46.46 10.86 4.74
CA VAL A 12 45.57 10.66 3.61
C VAL A 12 44.89 9.29 3.65
N VAL A 13 45.61 8.24 4.05
CA VAL A 13 45.02 6.89 4.22
C VAL A 13 44.06 6.84 5.38
N LEU A 14 44.29 7.58 6.47
CA LEU A 14 43.37 7.63 7.61
C LEU A 14 42.07 8.37 7.30
N ILE A 15 42.08 9.40 6.44
CA ILE A 15 40.88 10.14 6.02
C ILE A 15 40.03 9.32 5.07
N LEU A 16 40.60 8.45 4.24
CA LEU A 16 39.87 7.58 3.33
C LEU A 16 39.07 6.48 4.04
N ALA A 17 39.41 6.13 5.29
CA ALA A 17 38.76 5.11 6.08
C ALA A 17 37.47 5.61 6.79
N LEU A 18 37.18 6.91 6.73
CA LEU A 18 36.01 7.53 7.36
C LEU A 18 34.87 7.85 6.36
N VAL A 19 34.82 7.21 5.20
CA VAL A 19 33.67 7.33 4.33
C VAL A 19 32.50 6.58 5.00
N PRO A 20 31.47 7.25 5.50
CA PRO A 20 30.29 6.56 6.03
C PRO A 20 29.65 5.78 4.87
N VAL A 21 29.61 4.47 4.98
CA VAL A 21 28.80 3.63 4.10
C VAL A 21 27.35 4.00 4.40
N THR A 22 26.83 4.99 3.69
CA THR A 22 25.41 5.28 3.69
C THR A 22 24.73 4.09 3.03
N GLY A 23 24.39 3.07 3.82
CA GLY A 23 23.58 1.95 3.38
C GLY A 23 22.29 2.51 2.82
N CYS A 24 21.96 2.19 1.56
CA CYS A 24 20.67 2.48 0.99
C CYS A 24 19.63 1.83 1.91
N SER A 25 18.87 2.65 2.64
CA SER A 25 17.71 2.16 3.39
C SER A 25 16.73 1.56 2.36
N PRO A 26 16.24 0.34 2.56
CA PRO A 26 15.30 -0.26 1.62
C PRO A 26 14.07 0.65 1.48
N ALA A 27 13.68 0.94 0.24
CA ALA A 27 12.54 1.80 -0.07
C ALA A 27 11.19 1.15 0.30
N ILE A 28 11.20 -0.13 0.62
CA ILE A 28 10.02 -0.95 0.93
C ILE A 28 10.23 -1.61 2.30
N ALA A 29 9.19 -1.59 3.14
CA ALA A 29 9.21 -2.27 4.43
C ALA A 29 9.45 -3.79 4.26
N PRO A 30 10.10 -4.44 5.22
CA PRO A 30 10.28 -5.89 5.21
C PRO A 30 8.92 -6.60 5.24
N PHE A 31 8.88 -7.86 4.78
CA PHE A 31 7.68 -8.70 4.81
C PHE A 31 7.02 -8.71 6.19
N SER A 32 5.69 -8.67 6.18
CA SER A 32 4.85 -8.80 7.36
C SER A 32 3.67 -9.71 7.05
N GLY A 33 3.59 -10.87 7.73
CA GLY A 33 2.46 -11.78 7.61
C GLY A 33 1.13 -11.10 7.91
N CYS A 34 1.08 -10.30 9.00
CA CYS A 34 -0.14 -9.56 9.37
C CYS A 34 -0.58 -8.57 8.28
N ALA A 35 0.36 -7.87 7.63
CA ALA A 35 0.02 -6.94 6.55
C ALA A 35 -0.49 -7.68 5.31
N TYR A 36 0.13 -8.82 5.01
CA TYR A 36 -0.27 -9.68 3.90
C TYR A 36 -1.68 -10.24 4.11
N GLU A 37 -1.95 -10.87 5.27
CA GLU A 37 -3.26 -11.41 5.63
C GLU A 37 -4.34 -10.32 5.59
N LEU A 38 -4.07 -9.16 6.20
CA LEU A 38 -4.99 -8.02 6.19
C LEU A 38 -5.34 -7.56 4.76
N ALA A 39 -4.38 -7.54 3.85
CA ALA A 39 -4.60 -7.15 2.47
C ALA A 39 -5.45 -8.19 1.70
N VAL A 40 -5.20 -9.49 1.94
CA VAL A 40 -5.97 -10.59 1.36
C VAL A 40 -7.43 -10.58 1.86
N ASP A 41 -7.63 -10.44 3.17
CA ASP A 41 -8.95 -10.39 3.78
C ASP A 41 -9.77 -9.21 3.24
N LEU A 42 -9.14 -8.02 3.18
CA LEU A 42 -9.79 -6.82 2.65
C LEU A 42 -10.11 -6.92 1.15
N LYS A 43 -9.26 -7.58 0.35
CA LYS A 43 -9.56 -7.88 -1.05
C LYS A 43 -10.86 -8.69 -1.16
N VAL A 44 -10.94 -9.79 -0.41
CA VAL A 44 -12.12 -10.67 -0.42
C VAL A 44 -13.37 -9.94 0.05
N ASP A 45 -13.28 -9.20 1.15
CA ASP A 45 -14.43 -8.46 1.70
C ASP A 45 -14.90 -7.33 0.78
N ALA A 46 -13.97 -6.62 0.15
CA ALA A 46 -14.29 -5.57 -0.82
C ALA A 46 -15.04 -6.14 -2.02
N LEU A 47 -14.50 -7.17 -2.69
CA LEU A 47 -15.10 -7.77 -3.87
C LEU A 47 -16.50 -8.35 -3.55
N ARG A 48 -16.65 -9.07 -2.42
CA ARG A 48 -17.96 -9.58 -1.97
C ARG A 48 -18.96 -8.47 -1.63
N THR A 49 -18.48 -7.31 -1.19
CA THR A 49 -19.34 -6.16 -0.93
C THR A 49 -19.79 -5.54 -2.25
N MET A 50 -18.88 -5.41 -3.22
CA MET A 50 -19.16 -4.87 -4.54
C MET A 50 -20.16 -5.72 -5.34
N GLU A 51 -20.14 -7.05 -5.21
CA GLU A 51 -21.12 -7.97 -5.82
C GLU A 51 -22.58 -7.64 -5.43
N ARG A 52 -22.78 -6.94 -4.32
CA ARG A 52 -24.12 -6.53 -3.84
C ARG A 52 -24.60 -5.20 -4.40
N ALA A 53 -23.79 -4.52 -5.18
CA ALA A 53 -24.08 -3.16 -5.60
C ALA A 53 -25.20 -3.03 -6.67
N GLU A 54 -25.71 -4.12 -7.20
CA GLU A 54 -26.98 -4.12 -7.95
C GLU A 54 -28.19 -3.87 -7.04
N GLU A 55 -28.06 -4.13 -5.73
CA GLU A 55 -29.09 -3.89 -4.73
C GLU A 55 -29.01 -2.47 -4.15
N PRO A 56 -30.09 -1.94 -3.58
CA PRO A 56 -30.09 -0.63 -2.93
C PRO A 56 -29.02 -0.50 -1.86
N PHE A 57 -28.25 0.58 -1.89
CA PHE A 57 -27.15 0.85 -0.95
C PHE A 57 -27.58 0.74 0.53
N SER A 58 -28.79 1.23 0.82
CA SER A 58 -29.35 1.24 2.18
C SER A 58 -29.45 -0.16 2.81
N LYS A 59 -29.59 -1.22 2.01
CA LYS A 59 -29.59 -2.59 2.50
C LYS A 59 -28.21 -3.08 2.97
N HIS A 60 -27.15 -2.44 2.49
CA HIS A 60 -25.77 -2.88 2.69
C HIS A 60 -24.92 -1.86 3.45
N GLU A 61 -25.51 -0.75 3.89
CA GLU A 61 -24.80 0.32 4.60
C GLU A 61 -23.95 -0.17 5.79
N PRO A 62 -24.45 -1.05 6.69
CA PRO A 62 -23.62 -1.56 7.79
C PRO A 62 -22.40 -2.36 7.32
N ARG A 63 -22.53 -3.11 6.22
CA ARG A 63 -21.43 -3.86 5.61
C ARG A 63 -20.40 -2.92 5.01
N VAL A 64 -20.85 -1.91 4.28
CA VAL A 64 -19.97 -0.87 3.68
C VAL A 64 -19.21 -0.12 4.77
N GLU A 65 -19.88 0.30 5.85
CA GLU A 65 -19.22 0.96 6.97
C GLU A 65 -18.18 0.05 7.65
N SER A 66 -18.48 -1.24 7.79
CA SER A 66 -17.53 -2.20 8.33
C SER A 66 -16.29 -2.29 7.48
N LEU A 67 -16.44 -2.44 6.14
CA LEU A 67 -15.33 -2.47 5.18
C LEU A 67 -14.51 -1.18 5.27
N GLN A 68 -15.15 -0.02 5.26
CA GLN A 68 -14.45 1.27 5.36
C GLN A 68 -13.65 1.41 6.66
N ARG A 69 -14.19 0.95 7.79
CA ARG A 69 -13.46 0.95 9.07
C ARG A 69 -12.24 0.04 9.03
N GLN A 70 -12.35 -1.14 8.42
CA GLN A 70 -11.23 -2.08 8.29
C GLN A 70 -10.16 -1.54 7.34
N MET A 71 -10.55 -0.94 6.22
CA MET A 71 -9.61 -0.29 5.31
C MET A 71 -8.87 0.89 5.97
N LYS A 72 -9.56 1.70 6.79
CA LYS A 72 -8.91 2.75 7.60
C LYS A 72 -7.85 2.17 8.55
N LYS A 73 -8.14 1.04 9.20
CA LYS A 73 -7.16 0.33 10.04
C LYS A 73 -5.95 -0.12 9.22
N ALA A 74 -6.14 -0.60 7.98
CA ALA A 74 -5.05 -0.98 7.10
C ALA A 74 -4.14 0.21 6.73
N VAL A 75 -4.72 1.38 6.45
CA VAL A 75 -3.96 2.62 6.22
C VAL A 75 -3.12 2.96 7.45
N GLU A 76 -3.72 2.99 8.64
CA GLU A 76 -3.00 3.33 9.88
C GLU A 76 -1.91 2.30 10.21
N PHE A 77 -2.19 1.01 9.99
CA PHE A 77 -1.19 -0.04 10.15
C PHE A 77 -0.02 0.15 9.18
N ALA A 78 -0.31 0.41 7.91
CA ALA A 78 0.72 0.65 6.90
C ALA A 78 1.56 1.90 7.23
N ARG A 79 0.91 2.98 7.68
CA ARG A 79 1.55 4.24 8.06
C ARG A 79 2.46 4.11 9.27
N GLY A 80 2.12 3.24 10.22
CA GLY A 80 2.92 2.96 11.40
C GLY A 80 4.18 2.13 11.15
N ARG A 81 4.35 1.55 9.96
CA ARG A 81 5.53 0.73 9.63
C ARG A 81 6.65 1.59 9.04
N PRO A 82 7.91 1.44 9.48
CA PRO A 82 9.04 2.15 8.90
C PRO A 82 9.25 1.75 7.43
N ASN A 83 9.68 2.71 6.60
CA ASN A 83 9.97 2.53 5.17
C ASN A 83 8.79 1.98 4.33
N ASN A 84 7.55 2.25 4.75
CA ASN A 84 6.33 1.70 4.14
C ASN A 84 5.51 2.74 3.35
N SER A 85 6.12 3.84 2.93
CA SER A 85 5.43 4.96 2.28
C SER A 85 4.73 4.55 0.98
N ILE A 86 5.31 3.61 0.22
CA ILE A 86 4.73 3.13 -1.04
C ILE A 86 3.41 2.39 -0.75
N THR A 87 3.41 1.41 0.15
CA THR A 87 2.19 0.68 0.52
C THR A 87 1.16 1.59 1.16
N THR A 88 1.58 2.52 2.03
CA THR A 88 0.69 3.53 2.61
C THR A 88 -0.02 4.33 1.52
N ARG A 89 0.73 4.78 0.51
CA ARG A 89 0.16 5.51 -0.63
C ARG A 89 -0.82 4.67 -1.44
N GLN A 90 -0.54 3.38 -1.64
CA GLN A 90 -1.47 2.47 -2.32
C GLN A 90 -2.80 2.35 -1.55
N TRP A 91 -2.76 2.19 -0.23
CA TRP A 91 -3.96 2.18 0.59
C TRP A 91 -4.75 3.49 0.54
N GLU A 92 -4.07 4.64 0.54
CA GLU A 92 -4.71 5.96 0.39
C GLU A 92 -5.43 6.09 -0.96
N ILE A 93 -4.82 5.61 -2.05
CA ILE A 93 -5.44 5.57 -3.38
C ILE A 93 -6.68 4.66 -3.37
N MET A 94 -6.58 3.47 -2.74
CA MET A 94 -7.71 2.54 -2.64
C MET A 94 -8.92 3.14 -1.91
N MET A 95 -8.68 4.02 -0.95
CA MET A 95 -9.72 4.63 -0.12
C MET A 95 -10.21 5.99 -0.60
N ASN A 96 -9.57 6.60 -1.59
CA ASN A 96 -9.95 7.93 -2.06
C ASN A 96 -11.40 7.94 -2.57
N PRO A 97 -12.32 8.72 -1.94
CA PRO A 97 -13.72 8.78 -2.35
C PRO A 97 -13.94 9.44 -3.73
N GLU A 98 -12.98 10.25 -4.19
CA GLU A 98 -12.99 10.88 -5.51
C GLU A 98 -12.23 10.06 -6.56
N GLY A 99 -11.65 8.93 -6.15
CA GLY A 99 -10.88 8.05 -7.04
C GLY A 99 -11.75 7.01 -7.74
N HIS A 100 -11.07 6.10 -8.45
CA HIS A 100 -11.71 5.01 -9.20
C HIS A 100 -11.55 3.64 -8.52
N MET A 101 -11.10 3.62 -7.26
CA MET A 101 -10.91 2.40 -6.48
C MET A 101 -12.07 2.21 -5.49
N VAL A 102 -11.88 1.43 -4.44
CA VAL A 102 -12.93 1.09 -3.47
C VAL A 102 -13.66 2.34 -2.95
N GLY A 103 -12.93 3.38 -2.56
CA GLY A 103 -13.53 4.61 -2.03
C GLY A 103 -14.51 5.26 -3.01
N GLY A 104 -14.09 5.45 -4.26
CA GLY A 104 -14.95 6.03 -5.30
C GLY A 104 -16.11 5.12 -5.70
N PHE A 105 -15.88 3.79 -5.76
CA PHE A 105 -16.95 2.82 -6.02
C PHE A 105 -18.07 2.90 -4.97
N LEU A 106 -17.70 2.89 -3.69
CA LEU A 106 -18.67 2.98 -2.58
C LEU A 106 -19.39 4.33 -2.56
N THR A 107 -18.69 5.41 -2.87
CA THR A 107 -19.27 6.75 -3.00
C THR A 107 -20.33 6.78 -4.11
N ARG A 108 -20.00 6.23 -5.27
CA ARG A 108 -20.92 6.15 -6.41
C ARG A 108 -22.12 5.28 -6.09
N TRP A 109 -21.92 4.10 -5.49
CA TRP A 109 -23.02 3.25 -5.08
C TRP A 109 -23.99 3.96 -4.13
N LYS A 110 -23.46 4.72 -3.17
CA LYS A 110 -24.28 5.52 -2.26
C LYS A 110 -25.08 6.63 -2.97
N GLN A 111 -24.49 7.23 -4.02
CA GLN A 111 -25.13 8.30 -4.79
C GLN A 111 -26.22 7.77 -5.74
N ASP A 112 -25.95 6.67 -6.42
CA ASP A 112 -26.82 6.11 -7.46
C ASP A 112 -27.80 5.06 -6.89
N ASP A 113 -27.70 4.72 -5.59
CA ASP A 113 -28.46 3.70 -4.84
C ASP A 113 -28.23 2.26 -5.34
N SER A 114 -28.07 2.06 -6.64
CA SER A 114 -27.70 0.79 -7.26
C SER A 114 -26.83 1.01 -8.49
N LEU A 115 -26.03 0.02 -8.84
CA LEU A 115 -25.09 0.09 -9.96
C LEU A 115 -25.37 -1.01 -10.98
N SER A 116 -25.06 -0.76 -12.25
CA SER A 116 -25.22 -1.78 -13.30
C SER A 116 -24.17 -2.89 -13.16
N TRP A 117 -24.56 -4.12 -13.47
CA TRP A 117 -23.64 -5.27 -13.46
C TRP A 117 -22.39 -5.06 -14.32
N GLY A 118 -22.49 -4.42 -15.48
CA GLY A 118 -21.35 -4.11 -16.34
C GLY A 118 -20.32 -3.22 -15.63
N PHE A 119 -20.79 -2.15 -14.97
CA PHE A 119 -19.91 -1.27 -14.20
C PHE A 119 -19.27 -1.99 -13.01
N ILE A 120 -20.07 -2.79 -12.26
CA ILE A 120 -19.56 -3.56 -11.11
C ILE A 120 -18.44 -4.49 -11.56
N ARG A 121 -18.62 -5.22 -12.64
CA ARG A 121 -17.61 -6.15 -13.17
C ARG A 121 -16.30 -5.44 -13.55
N GLU A 122 -16.39 -4.33 -14.29
CA GLU A 122 -15.21 -3.57 -14.71
C GLU A 122 -14.48 -2.96 -13.51
N ALA A 123 -15.22 -2.33 -12.60
CA ALA A 123 -14.65 -1.78 -11.38
C ALA A 123 -14.02 -2.86 -10.49
N SER A 124 -14.66 -4.03 -10.37
CA SER A 124 -14.12 -5.15 -9.59
C SER A 124 -12.79 -5.63 -10.13
N ALA A 125 -12.64 -5.78 -11.45
CA ALA A 125 -11.37 -6.19 -12.05
C ALA A 125 -10.24 -5.16 -11.78
N GLN A 126 -10.54 -3.88 -11.87
CA GLN A 126 -9.58 -2.81 -11.56
C GLN A 126 -9.20 -2.78 -10.07
N ILE A 127 -10.17 -2.91 -9.18
CA ILE A 127 -9.97 -2.88 -7.73
C ILE A 127 -9.21 -4.13 -7.29
N GLU A 128 -9.51 -5.29 -7.86
CA GLU A 128 -8.77 -6.53 -7.64
C GLU A 128 -7.29 -6.37 -7.96
N ALA A 129 -6.96 -5.81 -9.13
CA ALA A 129 -5.57 -5.52 -9.52
C ALA A 129 -4.89 -4.55 -8.54
N GLY A 130 -5.63 -3.57 -7.99
CA GLY A 130 -5.13 -2.66 -6.96
C GLY A 130 -4.76 -3.39 -5.66
N PHE A 131 -5.60 -4.32 -5.20
CA PHE A 131 -5.28 -5.17 -4.04
C PHE A 131 -4.09 -6.08 -4.33
N ASP A 132 -4.00 -6.67 -5.53
CA ASP A 132 -2.88 -7.53 -5.92
C ASP A 132 -1.55 -6.78 -5.93
N ALA A 133 -1.56 -5.50 -6.29
CA ALA A 133 -0.38 -4.64 -6.16
C ALA A 133 0.04 -4.47 -4.69
N ILE A 134 -0.90 -4.23 -3.77
CA ILE A 134 -0.62 -4.12 -2.33
C ILE A 134 -0.12 -5.46 -1.78
N ILE A 135 -0.78 -6.57 -2.10
CA ILE A 135 -0.40 -7.92 -1.68
C ILE A 135 1.01 -8.26 -2.19
N GLY A 136 1.32 -7.89 -3.44
CA GLY A 136 2.64 -8.06 -4.02
C GLY A 136 3.73 -7.28 -3.28
N LEU A 137 3.46 -6.03 -2.89
CA LEU A 137 4.36 -5.23 -2.07
C LEU A 137 4.58 -5.86 -0.69
N GLU A 138 3.50 -6.30 -0.04
CA GLU A 138 3.58 -6.92 1.28
C GLU A 138 4.27 -8.30 1.25
N SER A 139 4.15 -9.05 0.17
CA SER A 139 4.86 -10.33 0.00
C SER A 139 6.34 -10.18 -0.39
N GLY A 140 6.82 -8.94 -0.65
CA GLY A 140 8.19 -8.69 -1.11
C GLY A 140 8.47 -9.13 -2.55
N LYS A 141 7.45 -9.51 -3.32
CA LYS A 141 7.61 -10.00 -4.70
C LYS A 141 7.84 -8.88 -5.72
N ILE A 142 7.41 -7.65 -5.44
CA ILE A 142 7.52 -6.51 -6.36
C ILE A 142 8.88 -5.81 -6.28
N GLY A 143 9.66 -6.03 -5.21
CA GLY A 143 10.98 -5.40 -5.01
C GLY A 143 12.18 -6.25 -5.39
N SER A 144 11.99 -7.45 -5.93
CA SER A 144 13.06 -8.43 -6.17
C SER A 144 13.50 -8.56 -7.64
N LYS A 145 13.28 -7.52 -8.46
CA LYS A 145 13.80 -7.46 -9.84
C LYS A 145 14.86 -6.40 -9.99
#